data_3f68b6a7939624fd92b648454a7a20e2
#
_entry.id   3f68b6a7939624fd92b648454a7a20e2
#
_cell.length_a   1.000
_cell.length_b   1.000
_cell.length_c   1.000
_cell.angle_alpha   90.00
_cell.angle_beta   90.00
_cell.angle_gamma   90.00
#
_symmetry.space_group_name_H-M   'P 1'
#
loop_
_entity.id
_entity.type
_entity.pdbx_description
1 polymer ?
#
loop_
_entity_poly.entity_id
_entity_poly.type
_entity_poly.pdbx_seq_one_letter_code
_entity_poly.pdbx_strand_id
1 'polypeptide(L)'
;MEVRSVLIVDDHAGFRQRARRLLEAEGWNVVGEAGDAAEALRAAEDLQPEVVLLDVHLPDVNGLYVARALSGDTAVVLTSSRDASDFADRLAGSGACGFVPKAELSGDALSALLP
;
A
#
# COMPACT_ATOMS: atom_id res chain seq x y z
N MET A 1 15.58 4.47 16.69
CA MET A 1 14.40 4.74 15.86
C MET A 1 14.15 3.56 14.93
N GLU A 2 12.99 2.96 15.02
CA GLU A 2 12.69 1.79 14.19
C GLU A 2 12.40 2.20 12.75
N VAL A 3 12.98 1.45 11.81
CA VAL A 3 12.72 1.63 10.39
C VAL A 3 11.51 0.75 10.04
N ARG A 4 10.46 1.35 9.55
CA ARG A 4 9.27 0.60 9.15
C ARG A 4 9.49 -0.05 7.79
N SER A 5 9.06 -1.30 7.66
CA SER A 5 9.14 -2.02 6.40
C SER A 5 7.86 -1.84 5.61
N VAL A 6 7.98 -1.61 4.31
CA VAL A 6 6.84 -1.39 3.42
C VAL A 6 6.98 -2.19 2.13
N LEU A 7 5.87 -2.78 1.71
CA LEU A 7 5.73 -3.43 0.41
C LEU A 7 4.89 -2.51 -0.47
N ILE A 8 5.37 -2.20 -1.67
CA ILE A 8 4.66 -1.32 -2.61
C ILE A 8 3.98 -2.18 -3.67
N VAL A 9 2.66 -2.06 -3.77
CA VAL A 9 1.85 -2.85 -4.72
C VAL A 9 1.12 -1.93 -5.69
N ASP A 10 1.52 -1.98 -6.96
CA ASP A 10 0.97 -1.13 -8.02
C ASP A 10 1.40 -1.72 -9.36
N ASP A 11 0.52 -1.75 -10.34
CA ASP A 11 0.85 -2.27 -11.66
C ASP A 11 1.69 -1.33 -12.52
N HIS A 12 1.85 -0.07 -12.08
CA HIS A 12 2.66 0.92 -12.80
C HIS A 12 4.08 0.96 -12.22
N ALA A 13 5.04 0.42 -12.98
CA ALA A 13 6.44 0.37 -12.53
C ALA A 13 7.00 1.77 -12.23
N GLY A 14 6.58 2.77 -13.01
CA GLY A 14 7.03 4.15 -12.78
C GLY A 14 6.62 4.69 -11.41
N PHE A 15 5.39 4.40 -10.99
CA PHE A 15 4.93 4.80 -9.65
C PHE A 15 5.71 4.04 -8.58
N ARG A 16 5.90 2.72 -8.74
CA ARG A 16 6.66 1.94 -7.75
C ARG A 16 8.06 2.51 -7.54
N GLN A 17 8.74 2.89 -8.63
CA GLN A 17 10.08 3.47 -8.55
C GLN A 17 10.08 4.81 -7.82
N ARG A 18 9.13 5.68 -8.15
CA ARG A 18 9.01 6.98 -7.47
C ARG A 18 8.69 6.84 -5.99
N ALA A 19 7.75 5.95 -5.67
CA ALA A 19 7.37 5.70 -4.29
C ALA A 19 8.53 5.12 -3.48
N ARG A 20 9.28 4.18 -4.07
CA ARG A 20 10.46 3.61 -3.43
C ARG A 20 11.50 4.68 -3.10
N ARG A 21 11.84 5.51 -4.08
CA ARG A 21 12.83 6.58 -3.88
C ARG A 21 12.39 7.55 -2.79
N LEU A 22 11.12 7.95 -2.84
CA LEU A 22 10.58 8.90 -1.88
C LEU A 22 10.60 8.33 -0.46
N LEU A 23 10.12 7.11 -0.30
CA LEU A 23 10.03 6.49 1.03
C LEU A 23 11.40 6.14 1.60
N GLU A 24 12.31 5.64 0.75
CA GLU A 24 13.67 5.35 1.19
C GLU A 24 14.40 6.62 1.63
N ALA A 25 14.19 7.73 0.91
CA ALA A 25 14.78 9.01 1.29
C ALA A 25 14.26 9.50 2.64
N GLU A 26 13.08 9.07 3.04
CA GLU A 26 12.47 9.45 4.32
C GLU A 26 12.69 8.40 5.42
N GLY A 27 13.56 7.42 5.17
CA GLY A 27 13.96 6.44 6.18
C GLY A 27 13.14 5.16 6.22
N TRP A 28 12.25 4.95 5.27
CA TRP A 28 11.47 3.70 5.19
C TRP A 28 12.31 2.60 4.55
N ASN A 29 12.09 1.36 4.99
CA ASN A 29 12.71 0.20 4.38
C ASN A 29 11.73 -0.44 3.38
N VAL A 30 11.95 -0.21 2.08
CA VAL A 30 11.10 -0.82 1.05
C VAL A 30 11.60 -2.24 0.81
N VAL A 31 10.88 -3.21 1.34
CA VAL A 31 11.31 -4.61 1.32
C VAL A 31 10.96 -5.31 0.02
N GLY A 32 10.07 -4.76 -0.78
CA GLY A 32 9.73 -5.36 -2.06
C GLY A 32 8.70 -4.56 -2.83
N GLU A 33 8.41 -5.01 -4.04
CA GLU A 33 7.40 -4.44 -4.93
C GLU A 33 6.62 -5.58 -5.56
N ALA A 34 5.34 -5.31 -5.86
CA ALA A 34 4.49 -6.27 -6.56
C ALA A 34 3.65 -5.52 -7.60
N GLY A 35 3.40 -6.15 -8.72
CA GLY A 35 2.67 -5.55 -9.83
C GLY A 35 1.23 -6.02 -9.95
N ASP A 36 0.82 -7.01 -9.19
CA ASP A 36 -0.55 -7.52 -9.19
C ASP A 36 -0.88 -8.15 -7.84
N ALA A 37 -2.14 -8.58 -7.68
CA ALA A 37 -2.61 -9.12 -6.41
C ALA A 37 -1.95 -10.44 -6.06
N ALA A 38 -1.73 -11.32 -7.02
CA ALA A 38 -1.12 -12.62 -6.76
C ALA A 38 0.31 -12.44 -6.23
N GLU A 39 1.10 -11.56 -6.86
CA GLU A 39 2.44 -11.23 -6.39
C GLU A 39 2.40 -10.59 -5.00
N ALA A 40 1.41 -9.70 -4.77
CA ALA A 40 1.28 -9.00 -3.50
C ALA A 40 1.05 -9.98 -2.35
N LEU A 41 0.17 -10.95 -2.53
CA LEU A 41 -0.13 -11.94 -1.50
C LEU A 41 1.08 -12.82 -1.19
N ARG A 42 1.81 -13.24 -2.22
CA ARG A 42 3.04 -14.03 -2.04
C ARG A 42 4.13 -13.21 -1.36
N ALA A 43 4.33 -11.97 -1.81
CA ALA A 43 5.36 -11.10 -1.24
C ALA A 43 5.06 -10.76 0.23
N ALA A 44 3.80 -10.53 0.56
CA ALA A 44 3.41 -10.25 1.94
C ALA A 44 3.69 -11.45 2.85
N GLU A 45 3.43 -12.65 2.36
CA GLU A 45 3.71 -13.88 3.11
C GLU A 45 5.21 -14.09 3.31
N ASP A 46 5.99 -13.89 2.25
CA ASP A 46 7.44 -14.12 2.28
C ASP A 46 8.20 -13.06 3.05
N LEU A 47 7.81 -11.81 2.90
CA LEU A 47 8.56 -10.66 3.43
C LEU A 47 8.05 -10.14 4.77
N GLN A 48 6.80 -10.46 5.10
CA GLN A 48 6.17 -10.03 6.36
C GLN A 48 6.34 -8.51 6.62
N PRO A 49 5.94 -7.65 5.65
CA PRO A 49 6.10 -6.21 5.84
C PRO A 49 5.18 -5.69 6.93
N GLU A 50 5.60 -4.62 7.60
CA GLU A 50 4.75 -3.95 8.59
C GLU A 50 3.62 -3.20 7.91
N VAL A 51 3.89 -2.65 6.71
CA VAL A 51 2.93 -1.83 5.95
C VAL A 51 2.89 -2.29 4.50
N VAL A 52 1.70 -2.33 3.92
CA VAL A 52 1.52 -2.53 2.48
C VAL A 52 0.87 -1.27 1.91
N LEU A 53 1.55 -0.61 0.98
CA LEU A 53 0.98 0.48 0.19
C LEU A 53 0.37 -0.15 -1.06
N LEU A 54 -0.94 -0.09 -1.19
CA LEU A 54 -1.69 -0.93 -2.12
C LEU A 54 -2.59 -0.10 -3.03
N ASP A 55 -2.36 -0.22 -4.34
CA ASP A 55 -3.24 0.40 -5.33
C ASP A 55 -4.61 -0.31 -5.32
N VAL A 56 -5.67 0.46 -5.31
CA VAL A 56 -7.04 -0.06 -5.38
C VAL A 56 -7.29 -0.76 -6.74
N HIS A 57 -6.67 -0.26 -7.80
CA HIS A 57 -6.88 -0.75 -9.16
C HIS A 57 -5.75 -1.64 -9.64
N LEU A 58 -5.82 -2.93 -9.31
CA LEU A 58 -4.85 -3.92 -9.79
C LEU A 58 -5.42 -4.65 -11.01
N PRO A 59 -4.55 -5.19 -11.90
CA PRO A 59 -5.01 -5.78 -13.15
C PRO A 59 -5.77 -7.09 -12.99
N ASP A 60 -5.50 -7.86 -11.95
CA ASP A 60 -6.11 -9.17 -11.75
C ASP A 60 -7.33 -9.15 -10.84
N VAL A 61 -7.27 -8.44 -9.71
CA VAL A 61 -8.40 -8.30 -8.79
C VAL A 61 -8.42 -6.89 -8.19
N ASN A 62 -9.57 -6.52 -7.62
CA ASN A 62 -9.71 -5.25 -6.92
C ASN A 62 -8.83 -5.23 -5.67
N GLY A 63 -8.07 -4.14 -5.48
CA GLY A 63 -7.18 -3.98 -4.32
C GLY A 63 -7.90 -4.03 -2.98
N LEU A 64 -9.19 -3.70 -2.94
CA LEU A 64 -9.98 -3.80 -1.71
C LEU A 64 -10.08 -5.24 -1.21
N TYR A 65 -10.14 -6.19 -2.13
CA TYR A 65 -10.11 -7.62 -1.79
C TYR A 65 -8.77 -8.00 -1.15
N VAL A 66 -7.67 -7.54 -1.74
CA VAL A 66 -6.33 -7.79 -1.21
C VAL A 66 -6.17 -7.17 0.18
N ALA A 67 -6.67 -5.94 0.36
CA ALA A 67 -6.62 -5.26 1.64
C ALA A 67 -7.31 -6.08 2.72
N ARG A 68 -8.48 -6.63 2.42
CA ARG A 68 -9.22 -7.48 3.36
C ARG A 68 -8.43 -8.74 3.70
N ALA A 69 -7.81 -9.36 2.70
CA ALA A 69 -7.04 -10.58 2.89
C ALA A 69 -5.80 -10.36 3.78
N LEU A 70 -5.19 -9.17 3.71
CA LEU A 70 -3.95 -8.87 4.44
C LEU A 70 -4.17 -8.19 5.78
N SER A 71 -5.33 -7.60 6.03
CA SER A 71 -5.54 -6.69 7.15
C SER A 71 -5.41 -7.31 8.54
N GLY A 72 -5.41 -8.63 8.67
CA GLY A 72 -5.25 -9.29 9.96
C GLY A 72 -3.83 -9.18 10.52
N ASP A 73 -2.83 -9.20 9.63
CA ASP A 73 -1.42 -9.30 10.03
C ASP A 73 -0.60 -8.07 9.66
N THR A 74 -1.10 -7.23 8.78
CA THR A 74 -0.33 -6.15 8.17
C THR A 74 -1.17 -4.88 8.10
N ALA A 75 -0.57 -3.73 8.35
CA ALA A 75 -1.25 -2.44 8.16
C ALA A 75 -1.31 -2.14 6.67
N VAL A 76 -2.50 -1.99 6.11
CA VAL A 76 -2.70 -1.72 4.69
C VAL A 76 -3.13 -0.28 4.50
N VAL A 77 -2.41 0.46 3.66
CA VAL A 77 -2.78 1.81 3.23
C VAL A 77 -3.11 1.75 1.76
N LEU A 78 -4.33 2.13 1.41
CA LEU A 78 -4.77 2.13 0.02
C LEU A 78 -4.34 3.41 -0.67
N THR A 79 -4.07 3.32 -1.97
CA THR A 79 -3.74 4.48 -2.78
C THR A 79 -4.40 4.36 -4.15
N SER A 80 -4.56 5.48 -4.83
CA SER A 80 -5.11 5.53 -6.17
C SER A 80 -4.81 6.89 -6.78
N SER A 81 -4.85 6.98 -8.10
CA SER A 81 -4.84 8.26 -8.80
C SER A 81 -6.20 8.96 -8.72
N ARG A 82 -7.23 8.26 -8.23
CA ARG A 82 -8.57 8.81 -8.03
C ARG A 82 -8.75 9.30 -6.60
N ASP A 83 -9.80 10.09 -6.39
CA ASP A 83 -10.17 10.64 -5.08
C ASP A 83 -10.70 9.55 -4.14
N ALA A 84 -10.49 9.74 -2.85
CA ALA A 84 -11.04 8.84 -1.82
C ALA A 84 -12.56 8.77 -1.88
N SER A 85 -13.22 9.84 -2.32
CA SER A 85 -14.67 9.87 -2.45
C SER A 85 -15.23 8.80 -3.39
N ASP A 86 -14.41 8.35 -4.36
CA ASP A 86 -14.81 7.29 -5.29
C ASP A 86 -14.92 5.93 -4.61
N PHE A 87 -14.34 5.77 -3.43
CA PHE A 87 -14.24 4.49 -2.74
C PHE A 87 -14.76 4.52 -1.31
N ALA A 88 -15.26 5.67 -0.85
CA ALA A 88 -15.57 5.91 0.57
C ALA A 88 -16.39 4.78 1.21
N ASP A 89 -17.42 4.32 0.54
CA ASP A 89 -18.32 3.29 1.08
C ASP A 89 -17.62 1.93 1.22
N ARG A 90 -16.62 1.68 0.37
CA ARG A 90 -15.93 0.39 0.35
C ARG A 90 -14.70 0.36 1.26
N LEU A 91 -14.10 1.53 1.51
CA LEU A 91 -12.92 1.63 2.38
C LEU A 91 -13.23 1.15 3.80
N ALA A 92 -14.38 1.50 4.32
CA ALA A 92 -14.78 1.16 5.67
C ALA A 92 -14.80 -0.36 5.93
N GLY A 93 -15.13 -1.15 4.91
CA GLY A 93 -15.23 -2.61 5.04
C GLY A 93 -13.97 -3.35 4.60
N SER A 94 -12.93 -2.64 4.17
CA SER A 94 -11.73 -3.28 3.59
C SER A 94 -10.71 -3.74 4.62
N GLY A 95 -10.77 -3.21 5.84
CA GLY A 95 -9.75 -3.47 6.85
C GLY A 95 -8.51 -2.62 6.72
N ALA A 96 -8.44 -1.73 5.70
CA ALA A 96 -7.31 -0.83 5.53
C ALA A 96 -7.30 0.24 6.62
N CYS A 97 -6.10 0.72 6.96
CA CYS A 97 -5.91 1.80 7.93
C CYS A 97 -6.35 3.15 7.39
N GLY A 98 -6.29 3.31 6.06
CA GLY A 98 -6.66 4.57 5.43
C GLY A 98 -6.32 4.59 3.96
N PHE A 99 -6.40 5.78 3.38
CA PHE A 99 -6.20 6.02 1.96
C PHE A 99 -5.36 7.28 1.78
N VAL A 100 -4.42 7.22 0.83
CA VAL A 100 -3.65 8.39 0.43
C VAL A 100 -3.66 8.49 -1.09
N PRO A 101 -4.05 9.63 -1.68
CA PRO A 101 -3.95 9.82 -3.13
C PRO A 101 -2.48 9.73 -3.56
N LYS A 102 -2.22 9.15 -4.73
CA LYS A 102 -0.84 9.02 -5.23
C LYS A 102 -0.09 10.34 -5.26
N ALA A 103 -0.78 11.43 -5.60
CA ALA A 103 -0.18 12.75 -5.68
C ALA A 103 0.24 13.31 -4.30
N GLU A 104 -0.31 12.76 -3.23
CA GLU A 104 -0.05 13.24 -1.85
C GLU A 104 0.81 12.26 -1.04
N LEU A 105 1.36 11.25 -1.68
CA LEU A 105 2.16 10.24 -0.99
C LEU A 105 3.41 10.86 -0.35
N SER A 106 3.61 10.57 0.92
CA SER A 106 4.83 10.91 1.67
C SER A 106 4.96 9.93 2.83
N GLY A 107 6.13 9.85 3.42
CA GLY A 107 6.34 9.03 4.61
C GLY A 107 5.48 9.51 5.77
N ASP A 108 5.34 10.82 5.92
CA ASP A 108 4.49 11.40 6.96
C ASP A 108 3.02 11.06 6.75
N ALA A 109 2.55 11.11 5.49
CA ALA A 109 1.18 10.76 5.17
C ALA A 109 0.88 9.30 5.52
N LEU A 110 1.81 8.39 5.24
CA LEU A 110 1.67 6.99 5.62
C LEU A 110 1.67 6.82 7.14
N SER A 111 2.61 7.45 7.82
CA SER A 111 2.74 7.33 9.27
C SER A 111 1.48 7.82 9.99
N ALA A 112 0.85 8.87 9.48
CA ALA A 112 -0.35 9.44 10.07
C ALA A 112 -1.56 8.48 10.01
N LEU A 113 -1.56 7.53 9.08
CA LEU A 113 -2.65 6.58 8.90
C LEU A 113 -2.44 5.26 9.68
N LEU A 114 -1.26 5.04 10.20
CA LEU A 114 -0.92 3.79 10.88
C LEU A 114 -1.41 3.79 12.33
N PRO A 115 -1.79 2.60 12.85
CA PRO A 115 -2.21 2.48 14.25
C PRO A 115 -1.07 2.69 15.24
#